data_44ff6501e2076c0717091683979b2778
#
_entry.id   44ff6501e2076c0717091683979b2778
#
_cell.length_a   1.000
_cell.length_b   1.000
_cell.length_c   1.000
_cell.angle_alpha   90.00
_cell.angle_beta   90.00
_cell.angle_gamma   90.00
#
_symmetry.space_group_name_H-M   'P 1'
#
loop_
_entity.id
_entity.type
_entity.pdbx_description
1 polymer ?
#
loop_
_entity_poly.entity_id
_entity_poly.type
_entity_poly.pdbx_seq_one_letter_code
_entity_poly.pdbx_strand_id
1 'polypeptide(L)'
;MSSTDIKRALVIGASGQVGAVLLERLRQSGVTACGTYCHNPSAVQQPKAGASKLELVKPERQEQWVQLDLLEREQIESVVADFAPDCIYLAGAYTDVDGCELQPDRSNAINVQGVRDVIAAARELSSCRLVYFSSDFVFDGLRGPYDEKAKPSPASVYGKNKVEAERVVASSGMSNVIIRTSTVFGKDPQDKNFVARLLLALRKGENIVVPDDQIANPTYNETLAEAAIELCNSYNQGLFNIAGATRVSRYQLALDAAAIFSLPTNLIEAAHTSVLKQAAKRPLAGGLVINRAKSALKTELIGHVAGLQRLKALMAQEALVV
;
A
#
# COMPACT_ATOMS: atom_id res chain seq x y z
N MET A 1 -15.87 -28.03 4.03
CA MET A 1 -15.80 -26.64 4.52
C MET A 1 -15.67 -25.78 3.28
N SER A 2 -16.69 -24.98 2.94
CA SER A 2 -16.70 -24.20 1.69
C SER A 2 -15.55 -23.19 1.73
N SER A 3 -14.71 -23.20 0.71
CA SER A 3 -13.77 -22.12 0.47
C SER A 3 -14.60 -20.83 0.35
N THR A 4 -14.34 -19.85 1.21
CA THR A 4 -14.88 -18.51 1.05
C THR A 4 -14.07 -17.82 -0.04
N ASP A 5 -14.20 -18.31 -1.28
CA ASP A 5 -13.60 -17.63 -2.42
C ASP A 5 -14.32 -16.30 -2.58
N ILE A 6 -13.56 -15.22 -2.41
CA ILE A 6 -14.04 -13.88 -2.69
C ILE A 6 -14.39 -13.80 -4.16
N LYS A 7 -15.64 -13.44 -4.45
CA LYS A 7 -16.13 -13.30 -5.82
C LYS A 7 -16.08 -11.85 -6.31
N ARG A 8 -16.28 -10.91 -5.40
CA ARG A 8 -16.36 -9.47 -5.68
C ARG A 8 -15.45 -8.70 -4.74
N ALA A 9 -14.46 -8.00 -5.27
CA ALA A 9 -13.50 -7.22 -4.50
C ALA A 9 -13.51 -5.74 -4.91
N LEU A 10 -13.64 -4.84 -3.94
CA LEU A 10 -13.46 -3.40 -4.13
C LEU A 10 -12.06 -3.00 -3.66
N VAL A 11 -11.25 -2.43 -4.56
CA VAL A 11 -9.90 -1.93 -4.23
C VAL A 11 -9.95 -0.41 -4.18
N ILE A 12 -10.06 0.14 -2.97
CA ILE A 12 -10.04 1.59 -2.75
C ILE A 12 -8.59 2.07 -2.81
N GLY A 13 -8.31 3.01 -3.73
CA GLY A 13 -6.94 3.48 -4.02
C GLY A 13 -6.19 2.59 -5.03
N ALA A 14 -6.91 1.98 -5.97
CA ALA A 14 -6.34 1.13 -7.02
C ALA A 14 -5.41 1.87 -7.99
N SER A 15 -5.44 3.19 -8.06
CA SER A 15 -4.49 4.01 -8.82
C SER A 15 -3.11 4.16 -8.17
N GLY A 16 -2.93 3.68 -6.92
CA GLY A 16 -1.65 3.69 -6.21
C GLY A 16 -0.88 2.38 -6.37
N GLN A 17 0.40 2.36 -5.97
CA GLN A 17 1.34 1.26 -6.19
C GLN A 17 0.90 -0.11 -5.60
N VAL A 18 0.21 -0.14 -4.46
CA VAL A 18 -0.30 -1.38 -3.85
C VAL A 18 -1.63 -1.77 -4.47
N GLY A 19 -2.54 -0.79 -4.61
CA GLY A 19 -3.87 -1.02 -5.14
C GLY A 19 -3.88 -1.48 -6.61
N ALA A 20 -2.95 -0.98 -7.44
CA ALA A 20 -2.83 -1.38 -8.84
C ALA A 20 -2.47 -2.88 -8.96
N VAL A 21 -1.48 -3.32 -8.19
CA VAL A 21 -1.08 -4.74 -8.16
C VAL A 21 -2.19 -5.63 -7.61
N LEU A 22 -2.86 -5.20 -6.53
CA LEU A 22 -4.01 -5.92 -5.98
C LEU A 22 -5.10 -6.12 -7.02
N LEU A 23 -5.49 -5.04 -7.71
CA LEU A 23 -6.54 -5.08 -8.72
C LEU A 23 -6.19 -6.03 -9.86
N GLU A 24 -4.95 -5.96 -10.34
CA GLU A 24 -4.45 -6.85 -11.39
C GLU A 24 -4.47 -8.31 -10.96
N ARG A 25 -3.91 -8.64 -9.77
CA ARG A 25 -3.86 -10.01 -9.25
C ARG A 25 -5.25 -10.60 -8.98
N LEU A 26 -6.17 -9.82 -8.44
CA LEU A 26 -7.56 -10.24 -8.23
C LEU A 26 -8.24 -10.58 -9.55
N ARG A 27 -8.08 -9.77 -10.58
CA ARG A 27 -8.63 -10.02 -11.92
C ARG A 27 -8.03 -11.26 -12.57
N GLN A 28 -6.72 -11.45 -12.47
CA GLN A 28 -6.01 -12.64 -12.96
C GLN A 28 -6.49 -13.93 -12.28
N SER A 29 -6.94 -13.84 -11.02
CA SER A 29 -7.51 -15.00 -10.29
C SER A 29 -9.01 -15.22 -10.54
N GLY A 30 -9.64 -14.46 -11.46
CA GLY A 30 -11.05 -14.59 -11.80
C GLY A 30 -12.02 -13.88 -10.86
N VAL A 31 -11.52 -13.05 -9.92
CA VAL A 31 -12.36 -12.24 -9.04
C VAL A 31 -12.91 -11.04 -9.82
N THR A 32 -14.21 -10.77 -9.71
CA THR A 32 -14.80 -9.52 -10.20
C THR A 32 -14.29 -8.36 -9.33
N ALA A 33 -13.32 -7.60 -9.84
CA ALA A 33 -12.67 -6.56 -9.06
C ALA A 33 -12.89 -5.16 -9.63
N CYS A 34 -13.41 -4.26 -8.78
CA CYS A 34 -13.57 -2.85 -9.07
C CYS A 34 -12.44 -2.05 -8.42
N GLY A 35 -11.75 -1.23 -9.22
CA GLY A 35 -10.72 -0.31 -8.74
C GLY A 35 -11.24 1.10 -8.55
N THR A 36 -10.76 1.84 -7.54
CA THR A 36 -11.08 3.26 -7.42
C THR A 36 -9.87 4.16 -7.61
N TYR A 37 -10.12 5.37 -8.09
CA TYR A 37 -9.16 6.47 -8.20
C TYR A 37 -9.77 7.76 -7.66
N CYS A 38 -8.95 8.66 -7.10
CA CYS A 38 -9.41 9.96 -6.60
C CYS A 38 -9.27 11.06 -7.67
N HIS A 39 -8.04 11.41 -8.05
CA HIS A 39 -7.77 12.57 -8.90
C HIS A 39 -7.04 12.25 -10.20
N ASN A 40 -6.45 11.08 -10.37
CA ASN A 40 -5.63 10.78 -11.53
C ASN A 40 -6.17 9.60 -12.35
N PRO A 41 -6.97 9.89 -13.40
CA PRO A 41 -7.44 8.84 -14.31
C PRO A 41 -6.34 8.33 -15.27
N SER A 42 -5.17 8.98 -15.37
CA SER A 42 -4.10 8.56 -16.28
C SER A 42 -3.38 7.27 -15.86
N ALA A 43 -3.51 6.85 -14.59
CA ALA A 43 -3.08 5.52 -14.13
C ALA A 43 -4.13 4.42 -14.46
N VAL A 44 -5.25 4.81 -15.01
CA VAL A 44 -6.37 3.95 -15.41
C VAL A 44 -6.30 3.81 -16.92
N GLN A 45 -6.14 2.61 -17.46
CA GLN A 45 -6.41 2.39 -18.88
C GLN A 45 -7.89 2.73 -19.09
N GLN A 46 -8.15 3.90 -19.72
CA GLN A 46 -9.48 4.49 -19.82
C GLN A 46 -10.44 3.58 -20.56
N PRO A 47 -11.66 3.31 -20.02
CA PRO A 47 -12.79 3.01 -20.88
C PRO A 47 -13.07 4.25 -21.76
N LYS A 48 -13.38 4.03 -23.02
CA LYS A 48 -13.61 5.08 -24.03
C LYS A 48 -14.45 6.24 -23.47
N ALA A 49 -13.99 7.47 -23.73
CA ALA A 49 -14.65 8.71 -23.33
C ALA A 49 -16.13 8.70 -23.77
N GLY A 50 -17.05 8.98 -22.82
CA GLY A 50 -18.48 9.14 -23.10
C GLY A 50 -19.45 8.39 -22.19
N ALA A 51 -18.99 7.54 -21.28
CA ALA A 51 -19.89 6.85 -20.34
C ALA A 51 -20.30 7.76 -19.17
N SER A 52 -21.60 7.87 -18.88
CA SER A 52 -22.12 8.59 -17.72
C SER A 52 -21.68 7.91 -16.41
N LYS A 53 -21.60 8.69 -15.31
CA LYS A 53 -21.17 8.19 -13.96
C LYS A 53 -21.91 6.92 -13.50
N LEU A 54 -23.13 6.69 -13.92
CA LEU A 54 -23.96 5.51 -13.57
C LEU A 54 -23.72 4.28 -14.46
N GLU A 55 -23.16 4.44 -15.67
CA GLU A 55 -22.95 3.30 -16.60
C GLU A 55 -21.70 2.47 -16.26
N LEU A 56 -20.86 2.95 -15.33
CA LEU A 56 -19.60 2.31 -14.95
C LEU A 56 -19.76 1.10 -14.02
N VAL A 57 -20.93 0.90 -13.42
CA VAL A 57 -21.22 -0.17 -12.44
C VAL A 57 -22.06 -1.31 -13.02
N LYS A 58 -21.92 -1.63 -14.31
CA LYS A 58 -22.58 -2.82 -14.85
C LYS A 58 -21.82 -4.08 -14.46
N PRO A 59 -22.49 -5.07 -13.82
CA PRO A 59 -21.85 -6.31 -13.31
C PRO A 59 -21.15 -7.16 -14.39
N GLU A 60 -21.38 -6.87 -15.66
CA GLU A 60 -20.91 -7.65 -16.81
C GLU A 60 -19.52 -7.24 -17.35
N ARG A 61 -18.92 -6.15 -16.86
CA ARG A 61 -17.59 -5.69 -17.29
C ARG A 61 -16.51 -6.17 -16.32
N GLN A 62 -15.57 -6.96 -16.81
CA GLN A 62 -14.40 -7.43 -16.06
C GLN A 62 -13.46 -6.30 -15.61
N GLU A 63 -13.55 -5.11 -16.22
CA GLU A 63 -12.69 -3.96 -15.92
C GLU A 63 -13.53 -2.77 -15.43
N GLN A 64 -13.78 -2.74 -14.13
CA GLN A 64 -14.53 -1.62 -13.53
C GLN A 64 -13.57 -0.66 -12.81
N TRP A 65 -13.71 0.63 -13.14
CA TRP A 65 -13.06 1.73 -12.44
C TRP A 65 -14.08 2.77 -12.05
N VAL A 66 -13.99 3.26 -10.81
CA VAL A 66 -14.91 4.26 -10.28
C VAL A 66 -14.12 5.38 -9.59
N GLN A 67 -14.55 6.63 -9.76
CA GLN A 67 -14.00 7.73 -8.99
C GLN A 67 -14.53 7.67 -7.55
N LEU A 68 -13.60 7.75 -6.57
CA LEU A 68 -13.95 7.78 -5.15
C LEU A 68 -12.92 8.62 -4.41
N ASP A 69 -13.39 9.69 -3.75
CA ASP A 69 -12.62 10.46 -2.79
C ASP A 69 -13.00 10.04 -1.37
N LEU A 70 -12.01 9.74 -0.52
CA LEU A 70 -12.24 9.39 0.88
C LEU A 70 -12.73 10.58 1.73
N LEU A 71 -12.76 11.79 1.18
CA LEU A 71 -13.37 12.98 1.78
C LEU A 71 -14.89 13.05 1.53
N GLU A 72 -15.40 12.29 0.56
CA GLU A 72 -16.77 12.36 0.08
C GLU A 72 -17.57 11.14 0.55
N ARG A 73 -18.17 11.24 1.74
CA ARG A 73 -18.92 10.15 2.38
C ARG A 73 -20.01 9.58 1.47
N GLU A 74 -20.79 10.42 0.79
CA GLU A 74 -21.87 9.98 -0.09
C GLU A 74 -21.35 9.16 -1.28
N GLN A 75 -20.15 9.50 -1.80
CA GLN A 75 -19.51 8.68 -2.83
C GLN A 75 -19.12 7.30 -2.30
N ILE A 76 -18.58 7.24 -1.07
CA ILE A 76 -18.22 5.97 -0.43
C ILE A 76 -19.47 5.09 -0.27
N GLU A 77 -20.53 5.63 0.28
CA GLU A 77 -21.80 4.93 0.51
C GLU A 77 -22.39 4.40 -0.81
N SER A 78 -22.46 5.24 -1.85
CA SER A 78 -22.95 4.83 -3.17
C SER A 78 -22.11 3.74 -3.80
N VAL A 79 -20.77 3.91 -3.87
CA VAL A 79 -19.88 2.95 -4.50
C VAL A 79 -19.92 1.60 -3.80
N VAL A 80 -19.94 1.58 -2.47
CA VAL A 80 -19.98 0.34 -1.68
C VAL A 80 -21.33 -0.36 -1.85
N ALA A 81 -22.44 0.37 -1.82
CA ALA A 81 -23.79 -0.18 -1.99
C ALA A 81 -23.99 -0.74 -3.41
N ASP A 82 -23.63 0.03 -4.45
CA ASP A 82 -23.84 -0.33 -5.85
C ASP A 82 -22.97 -1.53 -6.28
N PHE A 83 -21.71 -1.55 -5.81
CA PHE A 83 -20.82 -2.66 -6.12
C PHE A 83 -21.06 -3.88 -5.25
N ALA A 84 -21.54 -3.73 -4.02
CA ALA A 84 -21.78 -4.80 -3.03
C ALA A 84 -20.62 -5.82 -2.94
N PRO A 85 -19.42 -5.42 -2.47
CA PRO A 85 -18.24 -6.29 -2.43
C PRO A 85 -18.32 -7.33 -1.30
N ASP A 86 -17.74 -8.52 -1.53
CA ASP A 86 -17.44 -9.51 -0.49
C ASP A 86 -16.22 -9.11 0.33
N CYS A 87 -15.31 -8.34 -0.29
CA CYS A 87 -14.11 -7.82 0.36
C CYS A 87 -13.76 -6.42 -0.13
N ILE A 88 -13.39 -5.54 0.80
CA ILE A 88 -12.80 -4.23 0.51
C ILE A 88 -11.31 -4.26 0.86
N TYR A 89 -10.45 -3.96 -0.11
CA TYR A 89 -9.02 -3.69 0.10
C TYR A 89 -8.84 -2.18 0.18
N LEU A 90 -8.66 -1.66 1.39
CA LEU A 90 -8.50 -0.21 1.62
C LEU A 90 -7.01 0.17 1.58
N ALA A 91 -6.50 0.38 0.35
CA ALA A 91 -5.12 0.81 0.07
C ALA A 91 -5.00 2.33 -0.14
N GLY A 92 -6.13 3.03 -0.30
CA GLY A 92 -6.19 4.49 -0.43
C GLY A 92 -5.88 5.19 0.88
N ALA A 93 -4.97 6.16 0.84
CA ALA A 93 -4.58 6.97 1.98
C ALA A 93 -3.83 8.24 1.54
N TYR A 94 -3.77 9.25 2.39
CA TYR A 94 -2.82 10.35 2.27
C TYR A 94 -1.48 9.91 2.84
N THR A 95 -0.54 9.52 1.98
CA THR A 95 0.74 8.88 2.34
C THR A 95 1.95 9.81 2.29
N ASP A 96 1.78 11.07 1.89
CA ASP A 96 2.82 12.08 2.01
C ASP A 96 2.99 12.44 3.49
N VAL A 97 4.02 11.89 4.10
CA VAL A 97 4.26 12.00 5.55
C VAL A 97 4.55 13.44 5.97
N ASP A 98 5.28 14.20 5.15
CA ASP A 98 5.53 15.62 5.40
C ASP A 98 4.27 16.46 5.15
N GLY A 99 3.51 16.14 4.11
CA GLY A 99 2.21 16.74 3.86
C GLY A 99 1.20 16.48 4.99
N CYS A 100 1.22 15.31 5.61
CA CYS A 100 0.40 15.02 6.79
C CYS A 100 0.78 15.88 8.00
N GLU A 101 2.07 16.16 8.21
CA GLU A 101 2.55 17.03 9.29
C GLU A 101 2.13 18.49 9.06
N LEU A 102 2.18 18.94 7.80
CA LEU A 102 1.82 20.30 7.41
C LEU A 102 0.29 20.51 7.32
N GLN A 103 -0.48 19.46 7.09
CA GLN A 103 -1.94 19.51 6.94
C GLN A 103 -2.62 18.43 7.82
N PRO A 104 -2.53 18.53 9.15
CA PRO A 104 -2.97 17.47 10.07
C PRO A 104 -4.49 17.19 9.96
N ASP A 105 -5.32 18.21 9.77
CA ASP A 105 -6.77 18.06 9.65
C ASP A 105 -7.15 17.30 8.38
N ARG A 106 -6.52 17.62 7.25
CA ARG A 106 -6.71 16.88 5.99
C ARG A 106 -6.21 15.45 6.12
N SER A 107 -5.07 15.24 6.77
CA SER A 107 -4.55 13.91 7.05
C SER A 107 -5.52 13.09 7.89
N ASN A 108 -6.10 13.67 8.93
CA ASN A 108 -7.10 13.01 9.77
C ASN A 108 -8.39 12.72 8.99
N ALA A 109 -8.89 13.68 8.19
CA ALA A 109 -10.10 13.50 7.39
C ALA A 109 -9.98 12.32 6.42
N ILE A 110 -8.83 12.19 5.71
CA ILE A 110 -8.63 11.10 4.75
C ILE A 110 -8.29 9.79 5.48
N ASN A 111 -7.31 9.82 6.39
CA ASN A 111 -6.70 8.60 6.94
C ASN A 111 -7.46 8.00 8.13
N VAL A 112 -8.38 8.75 8.74
CA VAL A 112 -9.19 8.29 9.89
C VAL A 112 -10.67 8.36 9.57
N GLN A 113 -11.19 9.55 9.20
CA GLN A 113 -12.63 9.72 8.96
C GLN A 113 -13.05 8.93 7.71
N GLY A 114 -12.30 8.99 6.60
CA GLY A 114 -12.60 8.19 5.42
C GLY A 114 -12.60 6.68 5.71
N VAL A 115 -11.73 6.20 6.62
CA VAL A 115 -11.77 4.78 7.07
C VAL A 115 -13.05 4.48 7.83
N ARG A 116 -13.54 5.41 8.71
CA ARG A 116 -14.81 5.27 9.43
C ARG A 116 -16.00 5.19 8.47
N ASP A 117 -15.98 6.03 7.42
CA ASP A 117 -17.07 6.08 6.44
C ASP A 117 -17.09 4.83 5.56
N VAL A 118 -15.93 4.30 5.16
CA VAL A 118 -15.85 2.99 4.47
C VAL A 118 -16.38 1.86 5.34
N ILE A 119 -16.03 1.82 6.62
CA ILE A 119 -16.56 0.82 7.57
C ILE A 119 -18.07 0.98 7.74
N ALA A 120 -18.58 2.20 7.88
CA ALA A 120 -20.00 2.45 8.01
C ALA A 120 -20.78 1.93 6.80
N ALA A 121 -20.33 2.26 5.58
CA ALA A 121 -20.93 1.76 4.34
C ALA A 121 -20.85 0.22 4.21
N ALA A 122 -19.70 -0.37 4.54
CA ALA A 122 -19.50 -1.81 4.43
C ALA A 122 -20.35 -2.62 5.44
N ARG A 123 -20.69 -2.06 6.59
CA ARG A 123 -21.54 -2.70 7.62
C ARG A 123 -22.99 -2.86 7.19
N GLU A 124 -23.47 -2.06 6.24
CA GLU A 124 -24.81 -2.20 5.66
C GLU A 124 -24.92 -3.45 4.73
N LEU A 125 -23.78 -4.02 4.35
CA LEU A 125 -23.74 -5.26 3.56
C LEU A 125 -23.91 -6.47 4.49
N SER A 126 -24.61 -7.51 4.02
CA SER A 126 -24.85 -8.74 4.79
C SER A 126 -23.57 -9.50 5.17
N SER A 127 -22.53 -9.40 4.35
CA SER A 127 -21.22 -9.97 4.59
C SER A 127 -20.19 -9.22 3.75
N CYS A 128 -19.25 -8.54 4.41
CA CYS A 128 -18.13 -7.90 3.76
C CYS A 128 -16.90 -7.97 4.65
N ARG A 129 -15.78 -8.33 4.07
CA ARG A 129 -14.48 -8.38 4.77
C ARG A 129 -13.68 -7.12 4.46
N LEU A 130 -12.88 -6.64 5.43
CA LEU A 130 -12.02 -5.48 5.26
C LEU A 130 -10.55 -5.85 5.39
N VAL A 131 -9.74 -5.51 4.38
CA VAL A 131 -8.26 -5.54 4.44
C VAL A 131 -7.77 -4.10 4.45
N TYR A 132 -7.16 -3.70 5.57
CA TYR A 132 -6.66 -2.35 5.78
C TYR A 132 -5.13 -2.32 5.77
N PHE A 133 -4.55 -1.38 5.00
CA PHE A 133 -3.10 -1.19 4.93
C PHE A 133 -2.65 -0.09 5.90
N SER A 134 -1.96 -0.51 6.94
CA SER A 134 -1.27 0.32 7.91
C SER A 134 0.23 0.44 7.57
N SER A 135 1.05 0.93 8.50
CA SER A 135 2.45 1.24 8.28
C SER A 135 3.28 0.98 9.54
N ASP A 136 4.58 0.75 9.38
CA ASP A 136 5.57 0.76 10.46
C ASP A 136 5.75 2.15 11.12
N PHE A 137 5.22 3.22 10.52
CA PHE A 137 5.13 4.56 11.14
C PHE A 137 4.23 4.62 12.38
N VAL A 138 3.51 3.54 12.71
CA VAL A 138 2.84 3.39 14.01
C VAL A 138 3.84 3.30 15.18
N PHE A 139 5.12 3.15 14.89
CA PHE A 139 6.21 3.09 15.84
C PHE A 139 7.14 4.32 15.73
N ASP A 140 7.88 4.62 16.82
CA ASP A 140 8.85 5.70 16.88
C ASP A 140 10.17 5.39 16.16
N GLY A 141 10.45 4.11 15.90
CA GLY A 141 11.69 3.67 15.28
C GLY A 141 12.91 3.77 16.19
N LEU A 142 12.75 3.71 17.51
CA LEU A 142 13.88 3.76 18.45
C LEU A 142 14.45 2.37 18.76
N ARG A 143 13.62 1.31 18.69
CA ARG A 143 13.96 -0.04 19.16
C ARG A 143 13.46 -1.16 18.24
N GLY A 144 13.32 -0.90 16.94
CA GLY A 144 12.92 -1.94 16.00
C GLY A 144 13.96 -3.06 15.84
N PRO A 145 13.57 -4.20 15.24
CA PRO A 145 12.27 -4.43 14.62
C PRO A 145 11.14 -4.72 15.62
N TYR A 146 9.91 -4.36 15.27
CA TYR A 146 8.72 -4.49 16.11
C TYR A 146 7.84 -5.66 15.67
N ASP A 147 7.32 -6.45 16.62
CA ASP A 147 6.30 -7.46 16.37
C ASP A 147 4.88 -6.88 16.46
N GLU A 148 3.85 -7.72 16.21
CA GLU A 148 2.45 -7.29 16.26
C GLU A 148 1.97 -6.96 17.68
N LYS A 149 2.66 -7.43 18.72
CA LYS A 149 2.33 -7.18 20.14
C LYS A 149 2.96 -5.89 20.64
N ALA A 150 3.94 -5.34 19.92
CA ALA A 150 4.61 -4.11 20.31
C ALA A 150 3.60 -2.96 20.37
N LYS A 151 3.64 -2.21 21.48
CA LYS A 151 2.75 -1.07 21.69
C LYS A 151 3.09 0.05 20.69
N PRO A 152 2.12 0.55 19.91
CA PRO A 152 2.34 1.69 19.02
C PRO A 152 2.82 2.93 19.77
N SER A 153 3.79 3.63 19.19
CA SER A 153 4.42 4.87 19.70
C SER A 153 4.76 5.81 18.53
N PRO A 154 3.75 6.31 17.77
CA PRO A 154 3.99 7.08 16.54
C PRO A 154 4.66 8.41 16.81
N ALA A 155 5.66 8.79 16.00
CA ALA A 155 6.40 10.03 16.11
C ALA A 155 5.90 11.15 15.19
N SER A 156 4.98 10.84 14.22
CA SER A 156 4.45 11.76 13.22
C SER A 156 2.92 11.79 13.20
N VAL A 157 2.32 12.82 12.60
CA VAL A 157 0.87 12.91 12.38
C VAL A 157 0.37 11.72 11.55
N TYR A 158 1.07 11.36 10.46
CA TYR A 158 0.75 10.18 9.65
C TYR A 158 0.68 8.91 10.50
N GLY A 159 1.70 8.66 11.33
CA GLY A 159 1.73 7.50 12.22
C GLY A 159 0.59 7.50 13.25
N LYS A 160 0.26 8.66 13.84
CA LYS A 160 -0.88 8.81 14.75
C LYS A 160 -2.21 8.47 14.08
N ASN A 161 -2.42 8.96 12.84
CA ASN A 161 -3.61 8.65 12.07
C ASN A 161 -3.70 7.14 11.74
N LYS A 162 -2.57 6.50 11.38
CA LYS A 162 -2.55 5.05 11.15
C LYS A 162 -2.89 4.25 12.40
N VAL A 163 -2.38 4.63 13.58
CA VAL A 163 -2.74 3.98 14.86
C VAL A 163 -4.23 4.14 15.16
N GLU A 164 -4.80 5.33 14.95
CA GLU A 164 -6.23 5.55 15.18
C GLU A 164 -7.09 4.75 14.20
N ALA A 165 -6.71 4.71 12.92
CA ALA A 165 -7.39 3.90 11.92
C ALA A 165 -7.32 2.38 12.23
N GLU A 166 -6.17 1.86 12.72
CA GLU A 166 -6.07 0.48 13.20
C GLU A 166 -7.09 0.20 14.32
N ARG A 167 -7.25 1.12 15.27
CA ARG A 167 -8.25 1.00 16.36
C ARG A 167 -9.67 0.97 15.82
N VAL A 168 -9.98 1.86 14.89
CA VAL A 168 -11.30 1.93 14.23
C VAL A 168 -11.62 0.63 13.51
N VAL A 169 -10.68 0.09 12.72
CA VAL A 169 -10.84 -1.18 12.02
C VAL A 169 -10.99 -2.35 13.00
N ALA A 170 -10.13 -2.44 14.01
CA ALA A 170 -10.17 -3.52 14.99
C ALA A 170 -11.47 -3.54 15.81
N SER A 171 -12.05 -2.36 16.10
CA SER A 171 -13.31 -2.23 16.86
C SER A 171 -14.57 -2.22 15.99
N SER A 172 -14.44 -2.37 14.67
CA SER A 172 -15.55 -2.26 13.72
C SER A 172 -16.61 -3.36 13.85
N GLY A 173 -16.28 -4.49 14.47
CA GLY A 173 -17.13 -5.69 14.48
C GLY A 173 -17.15 -6.47 13.17
N MET A 174 -16.46 -5.99 12.13
CA MET A 174 -16.33 -6.67 10.83
C MET A 174 -15.22 -7.71 10.86
N SER A 175 -15.34 -8.74 10.02
CA SER A 175 -14.19 -9.58 9.69
C SER A 175 -13.11 -8.74 9.01
N ASN A 176 -11.93 -8.64 9.63
CA ASN A 176 -10.90 -7.74 9.14
C ASN A 176 -9.49 -8.32 9.22
N VAL A 177 -8.62 -7.81 8.35
CA VAL A 177 -7.16 -7.98 8.39
C VAL A 177 -6.53 -6.59 8.37
N ILE A 178 -5.66 -6.31 9.33
CA ILE A 178 -4.85 -5.10 9.39
C ILE A 178 -3.43 -5.49 9.00
N ILE A 179 -2.88 -4.86 7.98
CA ILE A 179 -1.54 -5.14 7.46
C ILE A 179 -0.64 -3.95 7.75
N ARG A 180 0.32 -4.10 8.66
CA ARG A 180 1.45 -3.17 8.79
C ARG A 180 2.51 -3.54 7.78
N THR A 181 2.91 -2.59 6.96
CA THR A 181 3.98 -2.76 5.97
C THR A 181 5.02 -1.65 6.09
N SER A 182 6.13 -1.77 5.38
CA SER A 182 7.25 -0.83 5.48
C SER A 182 7.89 -0.60 4.12
N THR A 183 8.20 0.65 3.77
CA THR A 183 9.00 1.05 2.60
C THR A 183 8.64 0.26 1.33
N VAL A 184 7.37 0.35 0.91
CA VAL A 184 6.88 -0.40 -0.25
C VAL A 184 7.54 0.12 -1.52
N PHE A 185 8.03 -0.81 -2.35
CA PHE A 185 8.60 -0.54 -3.66
C PHE A 185 8.09 -1.55 -4.69
N GLY A 186 8.26 -1.23 -5.96
CA GLY A 186 7.83 -2.06 -7.08
C GLY A 186 7.33 -1.17 -8.22
N LYS A 187 6.59 -1.75 -9.16
CA LYS A 187 5.92 -0.98 -10.20
C LYS A 187 4.91 -0.01 -9.58
N ASP A 188 5.00 1.24 -9.95
CA ASP A 188 4.14 2.30 -9.43
C ASP A 188 3.59 3.12 -10.60
N PRO A 189 2.29 3.09 -10.86
CA PRO A 189 1.69 3.87 -11.95
C PRO A 189 1.91 5.38 -11.86
N GLN A 190 2.34 5.87 -10.69
CA GLN A 190 2.56 7.29 -10.41
C GLN A 190 4.04 7.65 -10.21
N ASP A 191 4.97 6.68 -10.28
CA ASP A 191 6.42 6.85 -10.05
C ASP A 191 6.78 7.56 -8.73
N LYS A 192 5.93 7.41 -7.69
CA LYS A 192 6.07 8.13 -6.42
C LYS A 192 6.91 7.41 -5.38
N ASN A 193 7.06 6.07 -5.48
CA ASN A 193 7.85 5.35 -4.50
C ASN A 193 9.35 5.67 -4.61
N PHE A 194 10.07 5.39 -3.52
CA PHE A 194 11.48 5.74 -3.42
C PHE A 194 12.34 5.11 -4.53
N VAL A 195 12.14 3.83 -4.82
CA VAL A 195 12.94 3.10 -5.84
C VAL A 195 12.65 3.66 -7.24
N ALA A 196 11.39 3.91 -7.59
CA ALA A 196 11.02 4.49 -8.88
C ALA A 196 11.69 5.86 -9.09
N ARG A 197 11.59 6.76 -8.10
CA ARG A 197 12.24 8.09 -8.15
C ARG A 197 13.76 8.00 -8.21
N LEU A 198 14.36 7.08 -7.45
CA LEU A 198 15.81 6.83 -7.48
C LEU A 198 16.27 6.42 -8.88
N LEU A 199 15.62 5.41 -9.47
CA LEU A 199 15.98 4.91 -10.80
C LEU A 199 15.81 5.97 -11.87
N LEU A 200 14.77 6.80 -11.76
CA LEU A 200 14.53 7.91 -12.68
C LEU A 200 15.62 8.99 -12.59
N ALA A 201 16.00 9.39 -11.37
CA ALA A 201 17.06 10.38 -11.13
C ALA A 201 18.42 9.87 -11.65
N LEU A 202 18.79 8.63 -11.32
CA LEU A 202 20.06 8.05 -11.77
C LEU A 202 20.16 7.90 -13.29
N ARG A 203 19.05 7.55 -13.97
CA ARG A 203 19.00 7.52 -15.45
C ARG A 203 19.21 8.88 -16.10
N LYS A 204 18.83 9.95 -15.41
CA LYS A 204 19.07 11.34 -15.86
C LYS A 204 20.46 11.86 -15.50
N GLY A 205 21.27 11.08 -14.78
CA GLY A 205 22.57 11.51 -14.28
C GLY A 205 22.48 12.49 -13.10
N GLU A 206 21.36 12.55 -12.38
CA GLU A 206 21.14 13.45 -11.26
C GLU A 206 21.72 12.86 -9.97
N ASN A 207 22.39 13.69 -9.16
CA ASN A 207 22.82 13.30 -7.81
C ASN A 207 21.60 13.18 -6.89
N ILE A 208 21.63 12.17 -6.00
CA ILE A 208 20.57 11.97 -5.02
C ILE A 208 21.16 11.78 -3.61
N VAL A 209 20.65 12.54 -2.65
CA VAL A 209 21.01 12.43 -1.24
C VAL A 209 20.02 11.50 -0.55
N VAL A 210 20.53 10.46 0.12
CA VAL A 210 19.73 9.36 0.69
C VAL A 210 20.10 9.17 2.17
N PRO A 211 19.10 9.06 3.09
CA PRO A 211 19.41 8.82 4.50
C PRO A 211 20.02 7.45 4.73
N ASP A 212 21.11 7.41 5.49
CA ASP A 212 21.83 6.20 5.88
C ASP A 212 21.38 5.61 7.23
N ASP A 213 20.66 6.39 8.01
CA ASP A 213 20.16 6.08 9.35
C ASP A 213 18.68 5.68 9.42
N GLN A 214 17.93 5.73 8.28
CA GLN A 214 16.56 5.22 8.20
C GLN A 214 16.57 3.74 7.84
N ILE A 215 16.39 2.88 8.82
CA ILE A 215 16.44 1.42 8.69
C ILE A 215 15.02 0.85 8.72
N ALA A 216 14.67 0.01 7.73
CA ALA A 216 13.34 -0.57 7.58
C ALA A 216 13.41 -1.93 6.84
N ASN A 217 12.26 -2.55 6.61
CA ASN A 217 12.15 -3.75 5.77
C ASN A 217 11.52 -3.37 4.40
N PRO A 218 12.32 -3.05 3.37
CA PRO A 218 11.75 -2.74 2.05
C PRO A 218 10.90 -3.89 1.53
N THR A 219 9.66 -3.58 1.14
CA THR A 219 8.62 -4.56 0.81
C THR A 219 8.26 -4.47 -0.67
N TYR A 220 8.41 -5.57 -1.39
CA TYR A 220 8.01 -5.64 -2.80
C TYR A 220 6.49 -5.69 -2.90
N ASN A 221 5.89 -4.80 -3.69
CA ASN A 221 4.43 -4.61 -3.74
C ASN A 221 3.66 -5.82 -4.26
N GLU A 222 4.24 -6.62 -5.18
CA GLU A 222 3.63 -7.87 -5.65
C GLU A 222 3.49 -8.87 -4.50
N THR A 223 4.56 -9.07 -3.72
CA THR A 223 4.53 -9.95 -2.54
C THR A 223 3.53 -9.46 -1.49
N LEU A 224 3.45 -8.14 -1.28
CA LEU A 224 2.47 -7.54 -0.36
C LEU A 224 1.03 -7.80 -0.82
N ALA A 225 0.76 -7.66 -2.12
CA ALA A 225 -0.56 -7.90 -2.70
C ALA A 225 -0.95 -9.38 -2.61
N GLU A 226 -0.04 -10.30 -2.95
CA GLU A 226 -0.26 -11.75 -2.83
C GLU A 226 -0.56 -12.14 -1.39
N ALA A 227 0.21 -11.65 -0.43
CA ALA A 227 -0.01 -11.89 1.00
C ALA A 227 -1.36 -11.33 1.48
N ALA A 228 -1.76 -10.14 1.02
CA ALA A 228 -3.04 -9.53 1.37
C ALA A 228 -4.23 -10.34 0.82
N ILE A 229 -4.14 -10.83 -0.41
CA ILE A 229 -5.15 -11.68 -1.03
C ILE A 229 -5.24 -13.03 -0.28
N GLU A 230 -4.11 -13.65 0.03
CA GLU A 230 -4.07 -14.92 0.78
C GLU A 230 -4.68 -14.76 2.18
N LEU A 231 -4.35 -13.70 2.92
CA LEU A 231 -4.95 -13.41 4.22
C LEU A 231 -6.46 -13.16 4.12
N CYS A 232 -6.91 -12.53 3.04
CA CYS A 232 -8.32 -12.29 2.82
C CYS A 232 -9.08 -13.59 2.51
N ASN A 233 -8.51 -14.51 1.74
CA ASN A 233 -9.13 -15.78 1.37
C ASN A 233 -9.05 -16.85 2.49
N SER A 234 -8.25 -16.59 3.51
CA SER A 234 -8.12 -17.47 4.67
C SER A 234 -8.99 -16.99 5.84
N TYR A 235 -9.14 -17.84 6.87
CA TYR A 235 -9.83 -17.44 8.11
C TYR A 235 -8.97 -16.58 9.04
N ASN A 236 -7.78 -16.13 8.58
CA ASN A 236 -6.91 -15.26 9.35
C ASN A 236 -7.57 -13.89 9.57
N GLN A 237 -7.49 -13.39 10.79
CA GLN A 237 -8.04 -12.10 11.19
C GLN A 237 -7.08 -11.31 12.09
N GLY A 238 -7.29 -10.01 12.16
CA GLY A 238 -6.55 -9.11 13.01
C GLY A 238 -5.25 -8.61 12.38
N LEU A 239 -4.27 -8.30 13.20
CA LEU A 239 -3.06 -7.57 12.82
C LEU A 239 -1.94 -8.50 12.34
N PHE A 240 -1.35 -8.20 11.17
CA PHE A 240 -0.19 -8.86 10.60
C PHE A 240 0.86 -7.85 10.16
N ASN A 241 2.12 -8.15 10.44
CA ASN A 241 3.26 -7.47 9.84
C ASN A 241 3.62 -8.16 8.52
N ILE A 242 3.41 -7.49 7.40
CA ILE A 242 3.77 -7.97 6.05
C ILE A 242 4.84 -7.04 5.49
N ALA A 243 6.08 -7.47 5.54
CA ALA A 243 7.23 -6.69 5.10
C ALA A 243 8.32 -7.59 4.49
N GLY A 244 9.29 -6.98 3.82
CA GLY A 244 10.40 -7.72 3.25
C GLY A 244 11.23 -8.46 4.31
N ALA A 245 11.77 -9.62 3.94
CA ALA A 245 12.52 -10.49 4.87
C ALA A 245 13.85 -9.88 5.35
N THR A 246 14.37 -8.87 4.66
CA THR A 246 15.63 -8.21 5.01
C THR A 246 15.38 -6.80 5.56
N ARG A 247 16.19 -6.42 6.55
CA ARG A 247 16.18 -5.09 7.18
C ARG A 247 17.43 -4.34 6.77
N VAL A 248 17.29 -3.21 6.10
CA VAL A 248 18.41 -2.42 5.57
C VAL A 248 18.15 -0.92 5.71
N SER A 249 19.20 -0.11 5.62
CA SER A 249 19.06 1.34 5.51
C SER A 249 18.51 1.73 4.14
N ARG A 250 17.91 2.91 4.06
CA ARG A 250 17.45 3.45 2.78
C ARG A 250 18.62 3.67 1.82
N TYR A 251 19.79 4.02 2.32
CA TYR A 251 21.01 4.15 1.54
C TYR A 251 21.46 2.80 0.95
N GLN A 252 21.46 1.72 1.75
CA GLN A 252 21.79 0.39 1.23
C GLN A 252 20.78 -0.06 0.16
N LEU A 253 19.47 0.16 0.39
CA LEU A 253 18.45 -0.09 -0.63
C LEU A 253 18.72 0.66 -1.94
N ALA A 254 19.19 1.91 -1.85
CA ALA A 254 19.54 2.71 -3.02
C ALA A 254 20.74 2.14 -3.78
N LEU A 255 21.79 1.74 -3.08
CA LEU A 255 22.99 1.13 -3.68
C LEU A 255 22.63 -0.20 -4.37
N ASP A 256 21.88 -1.06 -3.71
CA ASP A 256 21.48 -2.36 -4.25
C ASP A 256 20.57 -2.20 -5.49
N ALA A 257 19.66 -1.23 -5.45
CA ALA A 257 18.83 -0.90 -6.60
C ALA A 257 19.66 -0.39 -7.78
N ALA A 258 20.58 0.55 -7.56
CA ALA A 258 21.47 1.06 -8.60
C ALA A 258 22.31 -0.06 -9.22
N ALA A 259 22.91 -0.91 -8.39
CA ALA A 259 23.74 -2.05 -8.87
C ALA A 259 22.89 -3.05 -9.70
N ILE A 260 21.73 -3.46 -9.22
CA ILE A 260 20.83 -4.39 -9.92
C ILE A 260 20.38 -3.82 -11.26
N PHE A 261 20.06 -2.52 -11.33
CA PHE A 261 19.61 -1.86 -12.57
C PHE A 261 20.78 -1.36 -13.44
N SER A 262 22.03 -1.66 -13.06
CA SER A 262 23.25 -1.26 -13.80
C SER A 262 23.34 0.27 -13.96
N LEU A 263 22.99 1.02 -12.90
CA LEU A 263 23.06 2.47 -12.83
C LEU A 263 24.23 2.94 -11.95
N PRO A 264 24.75 4.17 -12.14
CA PRO A 264 25.91 4.66 -11.44
C PRO A 264 25.63 4.88 -9.94
N THR A 265 26.39 4.19 -9.07
CA THR A 265 26.26 4.32 -7.60
C THR A 265 26.97 5.55 -7.06
N ASN A 266 27.94 6.12 -7.78
CA ASN A 266 28.66 7.34 -7.39
C ASN A 266 27.80 8.61 -7.40
N LEU A 267 26.59 8.56 -7.92
CA LEU A 267 25.61 9.64 -7.87
C LEU A 267 24.73 9.57 -6.57
N ILE A 268 24.93 8.55 -5.73
CA ILE A 268 24.17 8.36 -4.50
C ILE A 268 25.03 8.81 -3.32
N GLU A 269 24.62 9.87 -2.67
CA GLU A 269 25.29 10.45 -1.50
C GLU A 269 24.55 10.03 -0.21
N ALA A 270 25.30 9.52 0.77
CA ALA A 270 24.76 9.21 2.09
C ALA A 270 24.63 10.48 2.93
N ALA A 271 23.53 10.64 3.65
CA ALA A 271 23.38 11.72 4.61
C ALA A 271 22.56 11.26 5.83
N HIS A 272 22.87 11.80 6.99
CA HIS A 272 22.07 11.60 8.19
C HIS A 272 20.73 12.32 8.07
N THR A 273 19.64 11.71 8.54
CA THR A 273 18.27 12.27 8.46
C THR A 273 18.16 13.70 8.98
N SER A 274 18.95 14.05 9.99
CA SER A 274 18.94 15.37 10.62
C SER A 274 19.27 16.52 9.64
N VAL A 275 19.98 16.26 8.52
CA VAL A 275 20.32 17.29 7.53
C VAL A 275 19.29 17.41 6.41
N LEU A 276 18.32 16.47 6.29
CA LEU A 276 17.38 16.41 5.18
C LEU A 276 16.18 17.35 5.32
N LYS A 277 16.08 18.12 6.42
CA LYS A 277 15.00 19.11 6.67
C LYS A 277 13.58 18.56 6.42
N GLN A 278 13.32 17.30 6.75
CA GLN A 278 11.99 16.68 6.66
C GLN A 278 11.07 17.30 7.72
N ALA A 279 9.84 17.67 7.34
CA ALA A 279 8.89 18.29 8.26
C ALA A 279 8.43 17.32 9.36
N ALA A 280 8.18 16.06 8.99
CA ALA A 280 7.76 15.03 9.93
C ALA A 280 8.96 14.20 10.43
N LYS A 281 8.89 13.78 11.68
CA LYS A 281 9.87 12.82 12.25
C LYS A 281 9.73 11.45 11.56
N ARG A 282 10.87 10.83 11.23
CA ARG A 282 10.96 9.50 10.63
C ARG A 282 11.42 8.46 11.65
N PRO A 283 10.87 7.23 11.64
CA PRO A 283 11.43 6.10 12.37
C PRO A 283 12.84 5.79 11.83
N LEU A 284 13.89 5.86 12.70
CA LEU A 284 15.27 5.63 12.26
C LEU A 284 15.64 4.16 12.37
N ALA A 285 15.54 3.56 13.56
CA ALA A 285 15.79 2.12 13.76
C ALA A 285 14.47 1.32 13.69
N GLY A 286 13.71 1.49 12.61
CA GLY A 286 12.42 0.83 12.38
C GLY A 286 12.53 -0.63 11.99
N GLY A 287 11.54 -1.11 11.25
CA GLY A 287 11.42 -2.49 10.76
C GLY A 287 10.42 -3.32 11.54
N LEU A 288 9.98 -4.39 10.92
CA LEU A 288 8.90 -5.27 11.39
C LEU A 288 9.37 -6.72 11.52
N VAL A 289 8.98 -7.38 12.60
CA VAL A 289 9.12 -8.83 12.76
C VAL A 289 7.97 -9.52 12.04
N ILE A 290 8.26 -10.40 11.10
CA ILE A 290 7.28 -11.02 10.18
C ILE A 290 7.00 -12.50 10.49
N ASN A 291 7.32 -12.96 11.69
CA ASN A 291 7.22 -14.39 12.03
C ASN A 291 5.76 -14.90 11.99
N ARG A 292 4.79 -14.08 12.45
CA ARG A 292 3.38 -14.41 12.39
C ARG A 292 2.93 -14.63 10.94
N ALA A 293 3.31 -13.72 10.04
CA ALA A 293 2.99 -13.83 8.63
C ALA A 293 3.63 -15.05 7.98
N LYS A 294 4.92 -15.32 8.23
CA LYS A 294 5.63 -16.52 7.74
C LYS A 294 4.96 -17.83 8.15
N SER A 295 4.37 -17.87 9.35
CA SER A 295 3.66 -19.07 9.84
C SER A 295 2.24 -19.22 9.27
N ALA A 296 1.61 -18.11 8.83
CA ALA A 296 0.22 -18.08 8.38
C ALA A 296 0.07 -18.14 6.86
N LEU A 297 1.11 -17.78 6.11
CA LEU A 297 1.08 -17.61 4.67
C LEU A 297 1.90 -18.67 3.95
N LYS A 298 1.43 -19.04 2.76
CA LYS A 298 2.20 -19.75 1.74
C LYS A 298 3.06 -18.78 0.92
N THR A 299 2.57 -17.56 0.75
CA THR A 299 3.30 -16.47 0.08
C THR A 299 4.64 -16.23 0.76
N GLU A 300 5.73 -16.36 0.02
CA GLU A 300 7.08 -16.10 0.51
C GLU A 300 7.32 -14.59 0.63
N LEU A 301 7.59 -14.11 1.84
CA LEU A 301 8.00 -12.72 2.07
C LEU A 301 9.48 -12.55 1.74
N ILE A 302 9.76 -12.15 0.51
CA ILE A 302 11.13 -12.07 -0.04
C ILE A 302 11.89 -10.84 0.48
N GLY A 303 13.24 -10.91 0.43
CA GLY A 303 14.10 -9.77 0.72
C GLY A 303 14.14 -8.74 -0.42
N HIS A 304 14.65 -7.53 -0.13
CA HIS A 304 14.68 -6.43 -1.09
C HIS A 304 15.48 -6.75 -2.37
N VAL A 305 16.60 -7.47 -2.28
CA VAL A 305 17.39 -7.86 -3.45
C VAL A 305 16.58 -8.72 -4.42
N ALA A 306 15.92 -9.76 -3.92
CA ALA A 306 15.06 -10.61 -4.74
C ALA A 306 13.87 -9.81 -5.32
N GLY A 307 13.28 -8.90 -4.54
CA GLY A 307 12.22 -8.00 -5.02
C GLY A 307 12.68 -7.06 -6.13
N LEU A 308 13.88 -6.46 -6.01
CA LEU A 308 14.47 -5.60 -7.03
C LEU A 308 14.80 -6.37 -8.33
N GLN A 309 15.28 -7.62 -8.20
CA GLN A 309 15.51 -8.50 -9.36
C GLN A 309 14.20 -8.83 -10.08
N ARG A 310 13.14 -9.16 -9.34
CA ARG A 310 11.79 -9.38 -9.92
C ARG A 310 11.26 -8.13 -10.59
N LEU A 311 11.41 -6.95 -9.97
CA LEU A 311 11.03 -5.67 -10.57
C LEU A 311 11.76 -5.41 -11.89
N LYS A 312 13.10 -5.64 -11.94
CA LYS A 312 13.89 -5.49 -13.16
C LYS A 312 13.39 -6.42 -14.27
N ALA A 313 13.11 -7.68 -13.94
CA ALA A 313 12.59 -8.65 -14.90
C ALA A 313 11.21 -8.25 -15.45
N LEU A 314 10.31 -7.79 -14.58
CA LEU A 314 8.98 -7.30 -14.97
C LEU A 314 9.09 -6.11 -15.95
N MET A 315 9.91 -5.12 -15.62
CA MET A 315 10.13 -3.94 -16.48
C MET A 315 10.75 -4.31 -17.83
N ALA A 316 11.63 -5.31 -17.89
CA ALA A 316 12.20 -5.78 -19.13
C ALA A 316 11.18 -6.50 -20.01
N GLN A 317 10.28 -7.28 -19.43
CA GLN A 317 9.18 -7.94 -20.16
C GLN A 317 8.21 -6.93 -20.76
N GLU A 318 7.84 -5.89 -20.02
CA GLU A 318 6.95 -4.83 -20.53
C GLU A 318 7.57 -4.03 -21.67
N ALA A 319 8.89 -3.77 -21.62
CA ALA A 319 9.59 -3.07 -22.70
C ALA A 319 9.69 -3.90 -24.01
N LEU A 320 9.48 -5.22 -23.96
CA LEU A 320 9.47 -6.10 -25.13
C LEU A 320 8.06 -6.21 -25.78
N VAL A 321 7.02 -5.77 -25.10
CA VAL A 321 5.62 -5.86 -25.55
C VAL A 321 5.15 -4.55 -26.23
N VAL A 322 5.93 -3.48 -26.11
CA VAL A 322 5.71 -2.17 -26.75
C VAL A 322 6.56 -2.06 -28.03
#